data_338b560e0814d6f0b1cad348ef4029d8
#
_entry.id   338b560e0814d6f0b1cad348ef4029d8
#
_cell.length_a   1.000
_cell.length_b   1.000
_cell.length_c   1.000
_cell.angle_alpha   90.00
_cell.angle_beta   90.00
_cell.angle_gamma   90.00
#
_symmetry.space_group_name_H-M   'P 1'
#
loop_
_entity.id
_entity.type
_entity.pdbx_description
1 polymer ?
#
loop_
_entity_poly.entity_id
_entity_poly.type
_entity_poly.pdbx_seq_one_letter_code
_entity_poly.pdbx_strand_id
1 'polypeptide(L)'
;MNFYSKTLFLDQFTPVSIYEKIKALYSKELSFLFESSISSNNDGNFSYIIIGARERIWYKNNECFFKNEIGTVEKVDSNPLLFLKKYYKNFEKNIYKEKSKELGIGLIDGFIGNVGYDIGKEFEPKLKAS
;
A
#
# COMPACT_ATOMS: atom_id res chain seq x y z
N MET A 1 17.66 3.73 -2.68
CA MET A 1 16.52 3.23 -3.46
C MET A 1 16.57 3.81 -4.86
N ASN A 2 16.39 2.99 -5.89
CA ASN A 2 16.41 3.44 -7.28
C ASN A 2 15.00 3.65 -7.79
N PHE A 3 14.73 4.80 -8.39
CA PHE A 3 13.47 5.11 -9.04
C PHE A 3 13.65 5.06 -10.55
N TYR A 4 12.78 4.33 -11.22
CA TYR A 4 12.69 4.30 -12.67
C TYR A 4 11.31 4.77 -13.07
N SER A 5 11.23 5.67 -14.04
CA SER A 5 9.95 6.15 -14.55
C SER A 5 9.93 6.12 -16.07
N LYS A 6 8.75 5.80 -16.61
CA LYS A 6 8.49 5.84 -18.05
C LYS A 6 7.04 6.29 -18.26
N THR A 7 6.84 7.26 -19.14
CA THR A 7 5.50 7.70 -19.53
C THR A 7 5.15 7.06 -20.87
N LEU A 8 3.95 6.47 -20.92
CA LEU A 8 3.38 5.87 -22.13
C LEU A 8 2.01 6.46 -22.39
N PHE A 9 1.66 6.63 -23.65
CA PHE A 9 0.31 7.01 -24.06
C PHE A 9 -0.50 5.76 -24.39
N LEU A 10 -1.61 5.53 -23.67
CA LEU A 10 -2.41 4.32 -23.74
C LEU A 10 -3.91 4.68 -23.83
N ASP A 11 -4.32 5.24 -24.96
CA ASP A 11 -5.67 5.74 -25.20
C ASP A 11 -6.76 4.66 -25.35
N GLN A 12 -6.35 3.43 -25.68
CA GLN A 12 -7.27 2.31 -25.93
C GLN A 12 -7.46 1.38 -24.72
N PHE A 13 -6.87 1.69 -23.57
CA PHE A 13 -6.92 0.84 -22.39
C PHE A 13 -7.61 1.52 -21.23
N THR A 14 -8.46 0.77 -20.54
CA THR A 14 -8.98 1.19 -19.23
C THR A 14 -8.05 0.77 -18.11
N PRO A 15 -8.07 1.43 -16.93
CA PRO A 15 -7.27 1.00 -15.77
C PRO A 15 -7.52 -0.47 -15.40
N VAL A 16 -8.77 -0.93 -15.46
CA VAL A 16 -9.15 -2.31 -15.18
C VAL A 16 -8.51 -3.27 -16.19
N SER A 17 -8.57 -2.98 -17.48
CA SER A 17 -8.00 -3.84 -18.51
C SER A 17 -6.48 -3.94 -18.43
N ILE A 18 -5.81 -2.85 -18.05
CA ILE A 18 -4.37 -2.85 -17.76
C ILE A 18 -4.09 -3.68 -16.52
N TYR A 19 -4.86 -3.49 -15.46
CA TYR A 19 -4.70 -4.24 -14.21
C TYR A 19 -4.82 -5.75 -14.43
N GLU A 20 -5.81 -6.21 -15.17
CA GLU A 20 -6.00 -7.62 -15.48
C GLU A 20 -4.80 -8.22 -16.22
N LYS A 21 -4.26 -7.51 -17.22
CA LYS A 21 -3.08 -7.95 -17.97
C LYS A 21 -1.85 -8.03 -17.06
N ILE A 22 -1.61 -7.02 -16.25
CA ILE A 22 -0.47 -6.98 -15.35
C ILE A 22 -0.60 -8.06 -14.27
N LYS A 23 -1.79 -8.25 -13.70
CA LYS A 23 -2.07 -9.30 -12.73
C LYS A 23 -1.82 -10.70 -13.30
N ALA A 24 -2.14 -10.93 -14.57
CA ALA A 24 -1.84 -12.19 -15.23
C ALA A 24 -0.33 -12.44 -15.36
N LEU A 25 0.45 -11.40 -15.68
CA LEU A 25 1.91 -11.48 -15.77
C LEU A 25 2.57 -11.71 -14.40
N TYR A 26 2.04 -11.10 -13.36
CA TYR A 26 2.57 -11.14 -12.00
C TYR A 26 1.62 -11.87 -11.03
N SER A 27 1.12 -13.03 -11.43
CA SER A 27 0.05 -13.76 -10.72
C SER A 27 0.40 -14.18 -9.28
N LYS A 28 1.69 -14.25 -8.94
CA LYS A 28 2.18 -14.58 -7.59
C LYS A 28 2.39 -13.37 -6.70
N GLU A 29 2.31 -12.16 -7.26
CA GLU A 29 2.53 -10.93 -6.52
C GLU A 29 1.23 -10.36 -5.97
N LEU A 30 1.35 -9.65 -4.85
CA LEU A 30 0.25 -8.80 -4.38
C LEU A 30 -0.02 -7.70 -5.40
N SER A 31 -1.27 -7.49 -5.70
CA SER A 31 -1.66 -6.42 -6.62
C SER A 31 -2.91 -5.71 -6.15
N PHE A 32 -2.96 -4.40 -6.38
CA PHE A 32 -4.06 -3.52 -6.02
C PHE A 32 -4.37 -2.59 -7.17
N LEU A 33 -5.65 -2.34 -7.40
CA LEU A 33 -6.14 -1.29 -8.27
C LEU A 33 -6.91 -0.29 -7.41
N PHE A 34 -6.52 0.97 -7.47
CA PHE A 34 -7.25 2.08 -6.88
C PHE A 34 -7.72 3.01 -7.99
N GLU A 35 -9.00 3.25 -8.04
CA GLU A 35 -9.61 4.20 -8.96
C GLU A 35 -10.15 5.38 -8.16
N SER A 36 -9.81 6.61 -8.57
CA SER A 36 -10.44 7.78 -7.99
C SER A 36 -11.84 7.93 -8.53
N SER A 37 -12.81 8.10 -7.66
CA SER A 37 -14.13 8.58 -8.08
C SER A 37 -14.01 10.05 -8.54
N ILE A 38 -14.82 10.43 -9.52
CA ILE A 38 -14.86 11.78 -10.08
C ILE A 38 -15.00 12.80 -8.94
N SER A 39 -13.97 13.59 -8.70
CA SER A 39 -14.10 14.78 -7.88
C SER A 39 -14.53 15.94 -8.76
N SER A 40 -15.39 16.80 -8.23
CA SER A 40 -15.94 17.97 -8.93
C SER A 40 -14.89 19.06 -9.26
N ASN A 41 -13.66 18.86 -8.85
CA ASN A 41 -12.54 19.76 -9.13
C ASN A 41 -11.71 19.21 -10.27
N ASN A 42 -11.29 20.08 -11.18
CA ASN A 42 -10.52 19.81 -12.40
C ASN A 42 -9.16 19.10 -12.23
N ASP A 43 -8.89 18.54 -11.07
CA ASP A 43 -7.73 17.68 -10.84
C ASP A 43 -7.99 16.34 -11.50
N GLY A 44 -7.15 15.97 -12.47
CA GLY A 44 -7.32 14.80 -13.31
C GLY A 44 -7.59 13.51 -12.51
N ASN A 45 -8.43 12.65 -13.07
CA ASN A 45 -8.73 11.34 -12.51
C ASN A 45 -7.50 10.46 -12.62
N PHE A 46 -6.96 10.03 -11.50
CA PHE A 46 -5.85 9.10 -11.45
C PHE A 46 -6.32 7.74 -10.99
N SER A 47 -5.81 6.69 -11.65
CA SER A 47 -5.91 5.33 -11.17
C SER A 47 -4.51 4.82 -10.85
N TYR A 48 -4.37 4.06 -9.79
CA TYR A 48 -3.09 3.50 -9.35
C TYR A 48 -3.15 1.99 -9.43
N ILE A 49 -2.21 1.40 -10.15
CA ILE A 49 -1.98 -0.04 -10.17
C ILE A 49 -0.68 -0.31 -9.43
N ILE A 50 -0.76 -1.06 -8.35
CA ILE A 50 0.38 -1.36 -7.50
C ILE A 50 0.62 -2.85 -7.50
N ILE A 51 1.86 -3.25 -7.71
CA ILE A 51 2.26 -4.65 -7.80
C ILE A 51 3.50 -4.90 -6.97
N GLY A 52 3.43 -6.00 -6.22
CA GLY A 52 4.48 -6.37 -5.29
C GLY A 52 4.44 -5.55 -4.01
N ALA A 53 5.26 -5.93 -3.07
CA ALA A 53 5.48 -5.22 -1.83
C ALA A 53 6.92 -5.48 -1.37
N ARG A 54 7.66 -4.42 -1.04
CA ARG A 54 9.00 -4.54 -0.45
C ARG A 54 8.94 -5.15 0.94
N GLU A 55 7.94 -4.72 1.70
CA GLU A 55 7.72 -5.12 3.07
C GLU A 55 6.26 -5.46 3.27
N ARG A 56 5.97 -6.31 4.23
CA ARG A 56 4.61 -6.75 4.55
C ARG A 56 4.41 -6.80 6.04
N ILE A 57 3.26 -6.32 6.50
CA ILE A 57 2.78 -6.53 7.86
C ILE A 57 1.44 -7.23 7.78
N TRP A 58 1.24 -8.22 8.64
CA TRP A 58 -0.06 -8.89 8.76
C TRP A 58 -0.33 -9.30 10.20
N TYR A 59 -1.60 -9.40 10.51
CA TYR A 59 -2.10 -9.83 11.79
C TYR A 59 -2.94 -11.08 11.62
N LYS A 60 -2.60 -12.12 12.34
CA LYS A 60 -3.29 -13.41 12.28
C LYS A 60 -3.18 -14.11 13.62
N ASN A 61 -4.29 -14.69 14.11
CA ASN A 61 -4.34 -15.44 15.36
C ASN A 61 -3.79 -14.64 16.56
N ASN A 62 -4.16 -13.37 16.67
CA ASN A 62 -3.69 -12.44 17.70
C ASN A 62 -2.17 -12.20 17.72
N GLU A 63 -1.51 -12.48 16.62
CA GLU A 63 -0.08 -12.25 16.45
C GLU A 63 0.18 -11.34 15.25
N CYS A 64 1.12 -10.41 15.43
CA CYS A 64 1.59 -9.50 14.39
C CYS A 64 2.90 -10.00 13.80
N PHE A 65 3.00 -9.99 12.50
CA PHE A 65 4.18 -10.40 11.76
C PHE A 65 4.61 -9.30 10.80
N PHE A 66 5.91 -9.15 10.66
CA PHE A 66 6.51 -8.24 9.71
C PHE A 66 7.53 -8.99 8.84
N LYS A 67 7.42 -8.80 7.53
CA LYS A 67 8.40 -9.28 6.55
C LYS A 67 9.14 -8.06 6.00
N ASN A 68 10.44 -8.03 6.20
CA ASN A 68 11.28 -6.96 5.70
C ASN A 68 11.64 -7.12 4.20
N GLU A 69 12.33 -6.13 3.66
CA GLU A 69 12.74 -6.03 2.26
C GLU A 69 13.61 -7.23 1.81
N ILE A 70 14.44 -7.79 2.68
CA ILE A 70 15.27 -8.98 2.37
C ILE A 70 14.54 -10.30 2.52
N GLY A 71 13.28 -10.27 2.93
CA GLY A 71 12.43 -11.45 3.03
C GLY A 71 12.40 -12.12 4.40
N THR A 72 13.11 -11.59 5.40
CA THR A 72 13.07 -12.11 6.78
C THR A 72 11.71 -11.80 7.41
N VAL A 73 11.10 -12.81 7.99
CA VAL A 73 9.86 -12.70 8.74
C VAL A 73 10.15 -12.72 10.22
N GLU A 74 9.63 -11.74 10.93
CA GLU A 74 9.72 -11.65 12.39
C GLU A 74 8.34 -11.47 13.01
N LYS A 75 8.17 -12.02 14.20
CA LYS A 75 7.00 -11.73 15.02
C LYS A 75 7.23 -10.40 15.72
N VAL A 76 6.25 -9.50 15.59
CA VAL A 76 6.31 -8.19 16.18
C VAL A 76 5.50 -8.18 17.47
N ASP A 77 6.16 -7.87 18.57
CA ASP A 77 5.54 -7.85 19.89
C ASP A 77 4.80 -6.51 20.13
N SER A 78 3.88 -6.20 19.22
CA SER A 78 3.04 -5.01 19.31
C SER A 78 1.78 -5.12 18.44
N ASN A 79 0.79 -4.31 18.75
CA ASN A 79 -0.36 -4.08 17.89
C ASN A 79 0.10 -3.57 16.50
N PRO A 80 -0.45 -4.09 15.39
CA PRO A 80 -0.01 -3.73 14.03
C PRO A 80 -0.08 -2.23 13.73
N LEU A 81 -1.07 -1.50 14.25
CA LEU A 81 -1.16 -0.06 14.03
C LEU A 81 -0.13 0.73 14.85
N LEU A 82 0.22 0.27 16.05
CA LEU A 82 1.31 0.85 16.82
C LEU A 82 2.65 0.60 16.14
N PHE A 83 2.84 -0.58 15.56
CA PHE A 83 4.02 -0.89 14.76
C PHE A 83 4.11 0.06 13.56
N LEU A 84 3.06 0.18 12.76
CA LEU A 84 3.01 1.07 11.60
C LEU A 84 3.27 2.53 12.00
N LYS A 85 2.72 2.99 13.12
CA LYS A 85 2.96 4.35 13.63
C LYS A 85 4.43 4.59 13.98
N LYS A 86 5.08 3.62 14.61
CA LYS A 86 6.52 3.69 14.94
C LYS A 86 7.36 3.63 13.68
N TYR A 87 7.07 2.69 12.78
CA TYR A 87 7.76 2.52 11.51
C TYR A 87 7.69 3.81 10.69
N TYR A 88 6.50 4.40 10.53
CA TYR A 88 6.28 5.61 9.76
C TYR A 88 6.98 6.85 10.32
N LYS A 89 7.24 6.91 11.63
CA LYS A 89 8.01 8.00 12.22
C LYS A 89 9.47 8.01 11.76
N ASN A 90 10.04 6.83 11.55
CA ASN A 90 11.43 6.65 11.15
C ASN A 90 11.60 6.61 9.62
N PHE A 91 10.51 6.71 8.89
CA PHE A 91 10.50 6.65 7.44
C PHE A 91 11.00 7.97 6.83
N GLU A 92 11.97 7.90 5.91
CA GLU A 92 12.51 9.08 5.22
C GLU A 92 11.52 9.62 4.18
N LYS A 93 10.61 10.48 4.63
CA LYS A 93 9.52 11.02 3.83
C LYS A 93 9.96 11.99 2.75
N ASN A 94 11.08 12.67 2.95
CA ASN A 94 11.52 13.77 2.08
C ASN A 94 11.83 13.30 0.66
N ILE A 95 12.52 12.17 0.52
CA ILE A 95 12.87 11.60 -0.79
C ILE A 95 11.61 11.32 -1.61
N TYR A 96 10.60 10.73 -1.00
CA TYR A 96 9.33 10.40 -1.66
C TYR A 96 8.51 11.64 -2.01
N LYS A 97 8.55 12.65 -1.14
CA LYS A 97 7.85 13.92 -1.36
C LYS A 97 8.45 14.70 -2.53
N GLU A 98 9.76 14.74 -2.64
CA GLU A 98 10.45 15.37 -3.77
C GLU A 98 10.15 14.62 -5.07
N LYS A 99 10.22 13.29 -5.05
CA LYS A 99 9.94 12.47 -6.21
C LYS A 99 8.46 12.54 -6.66
N SER A 100 7.55 12.63 -5.70
CA SER A 100 6.12 12.86 -5.95
C SER A 100 5.90 14.17 -6.73
N LYS A 101 6.56 15.24 -6.30
CA LYS A 101 6.48 16.54 -6.98
C LYS A 101 7.07 16.49 -8.39
N GLU A 102 8.24 15.87 -8.53
CA GLU A 102 8.94 15.73 -9.81
C GLU A 102 8.07 15.00 -10.85
N LEU A 103 7.41 13.92 -10.43
CA LEU A 103 6.59 13.08 -11.30
C LEU A 103 5.13 13.56 -11.43
N GLY A 104 4.71 14.52 -10.62
CA GLY A 104 3.31 14.97 -10.58
C GLY A 104 2.34 13.90 -10.10
N ILE A 105 2.79 12.94 -9.27
CA ILE A 105 2.00 11.81 -8.78
C ILE A 105 1.81 11.94 -7.27
N GLY A 106 0.58 11.80 -6.79
CA GLY A 106 0.26 11.94 -5.36
C GLY A 106 0.74 10.76 -4.50
N LEU A 107 0.76 9.55 -5.06
CA LEU A 107 1.14 8.33 -4.36
C LEU A 107 2.34 7.68 -5.03
N ILE A 108 3.50 7.72 -4.39
CA ILE A 108 4.72 7.04 -4.86
C ILE A 108 5.06 5.85 -3.98
N ASP A 109 4.88 5.99 -2.67
CA ASP A 109 5.14 4.94 -1.71
C ASP A 109 4.24 5.10 -0.48
N GLY A 110 3.95 4.00 0.20
CA GLY A 110 3.11 3.99 1.37
C GLY A 110 2.69 2.60 1.78
N PHE A 111 1.96 2.51 2.88
CA PHE A 111 1.32 1.27 3.29
C PHE A 111 -0.05 1.14 2.66
N ILE A 112 -0.24 0.04 1.97
CA ILE A 112 -1.49 -0.27 1.28
C ILE A 112 -1.96 -1.63 1.74
N GLY A 113 -3.22 -1.74 2.10
CA GLY A 113 -3.73 -2.99 2.59
C GLY A 113 -5.18 -2.93 3.06
N ASN A 114 -5.57 -4.00 3.69
CA ASN A 114 -6.89 -4.19 4.26
C ASN A 114 -6.78 -4.26 5.78
N VAL A 115 -7.66 -3.55 6.45
CA VAL A 115 -7.85 -3.61 7.89
C VAL A 115 -9.16 -4.34 8.15
N GLY A 116 -9.06 -5.57 8.67
CA GLY A 116 -10.22 -6.36 9.02
C GLY A 116 -11.03 -5.74 10.17
N TYR A 117 -12.33 -5.99 10.19
CA TYR A 117 -13.23 -5.47 11.22
C TYR A 117 -12.79 -5.82 12.64
N ASP A 118 -12.25 -7.02 12.83
CA ASP A 118 -11.80 -7.53 14.14
C ASP A 118 -10.66 -6.75 14.78
N ILE A 119 -9.95 -5.93 14.02
CA ILE A 119 -8.87 -5.11 14.59
C ILE A 119 -9.40 -4.09 15.61
N GLY A 120 -10.71 -3.76 15.55
CA GLY A 120 -11.36 -2.92 16.53
C GLY A 120 -11.22 -3.45 17.97
N LYS A 121 -11.13 -4.77 18.14
CA LYS A 121 -10.91 -5.43 19.43
C LYS A 121 -9.56 -5.04 20.08
N GLU A 122 -8.59 -4.63 19.27
CA GLU A 122 -7.28 -4.21 19.77
C GLU A 122 -7.29 -2.79 20.37
N PHE A 123 -8.29 -1.99 20.04
CA PHE A 123 -8.44 -0.61 20.52
C PHE A 123 -9.51 -0.45 21.57
N GLU A 124 -10.54 -1.27 21.53
CA GLU A 124 -11.67 -1.19 22.44
C GLU A 124 -11.69 -2.41 23.36
N PRO A 125 -11.19 -2.28 24.61
CA PRO A 125 -11.12 -3.41 25.55
C PRO A 125 -12.46 -4.09 25.79
N LYS A 126 -13.58 -3.36 25.67
CA LYS A 126 -14.93 -3.91 25.83
C LYS A 126 -15.29 -4.92 24.74
N LEU A 127 -14.71 -4.78 23.54
CA LEU A 127 -14.94 -5.72 22.43
C LEU A 127 -14.15 -7.03 22.58
N LYS A 128 -13.12 -7.06 23.43
CA LYS A 128 -12.37 -8.28 23.74
C LYS A 128 -13.14 -9.23 24.63
N ALA A 129 -14.13 -8.73 25.34
CA ALA A 129 -14.93 -9.50 26.31
C ALA A 129 -16.20 -10.15 25.72
N SER A 130 -16.47 -9.92 24.45
CA SER A 130 -17.65 -10.47 23.77
C SER A 130 -17.30 -11.63 22.83
#